data_b17fed4c8f9778cdcc1fa92f5576b97e
#
_entry.id   b17fed4c8f9778cdcc1fa92f5576b97e
#
_cell.length_a   1.000
_cell.length_b   1.000
_cell.length_c   1.000
_cell.angle_alpha   90.00
_cell.angle_beta   90.00
_cell.angle_gamma   90.00
#
_symmetry.space_group_name_H-M   'P 1'
#
loop_
_entity.id
_entity.type
_entity.pdbx_description
1 polymer ?
#
loop_
_entity_poly.entity_id
_entity_poly.type
_entity_poly.pdbx_seq_one_letter_code
_entity_poly.pdbx_strand_id
1 'polypeptide(L)'
;MSCYSIDGLVPVVDPGAFVHPSAVLIGDVWIGPGVYIGPCASLRGDFGRIVIEAGANVQDTCVLHGFPGADTVVDIDGHIGHGAVLHGCVVRRGSMVGMNAVVMDEAEIGEQAIVAASAFIRAGMKVPPRTLVAGVPGKVVRELSEREIAWKRDGTLVYQALVGRCHASLREVAPRAADDRARKRLTADDLGTGVKPLLATKR
;
A
#
# COMPACT_ATOMS: atom_id res chain seq x y z
N MET A 1 -11.78 -3.73 12.59
CA MET A 1 -11.73 -4.25 11.21
C MET A 1 -12.92 -5.15 10.97
N SER A 2 -13.45 -5.13 9.75
CA SER A 2 -14.56 -5.99 9.36
C SER A 2 -14.02 -7.14 8.50
N CYS A 3 -13.99 -8.35 9.07
CA CYS A 3 -13.60 -9.55 8.35
C CYS A 3 -14.85 -10.40 8.08
N TYR A 4 -14.98 -10.87 6.85
CA TYR A 4 -16.09 -11.73 6.43
C TYR A 4 -15.56 -13.01 5.81
N SER A 5 -16.13 -14.14 6.21
CA SER A 5 -15.90 -15.41 5.52
C SER A 5 -16.87 -15.55 4.35
N ILE A 6 -16.41 -16.20 3.29
CA ILE A 6 -17.25 -16.66 2.18
C ILE A 6 -16.78 -18.05 1.77
N ASP A 7 -17.71 -18.98 1.55
CA ASP A 7 -17.44 -20.38 1.17
C ASP A 7 -16.42 -21.10 2.08
N GLY A 8 -16.42 -20.74 3.38
CA GLY A 8 -15.49 -21.30 4.37
C GLY A 8 -14.10 -20.66 4.39
N LEU A 9 -13.80 -19.75 3.46
CA LEU A 9 -12.54 -18.98 3.42
C LEU A 9 -12.64 -17.82 4.40
N VAL A 10 -11.67 -17.72 5.31
CA VAL A 10 -11.61 -16.72 6.38
C VAL A 10 -10.31 -15.91 6.22
N PRO A 11 -10.36 -14.58 6.26
CA PRO A 11 -9.14 -13.77 6.23
C PRO A 11 -8.15 -14.14 7.35
N VAL A 12 -6.87 -14.22 7.01
CA VAL A 12 -5.76 -14.49 7.95
C VAL A 12 -4.95 -13.19 8.11
N VAL A 13 -4.80 -12.73 9.34
CA VAL A 13 -4.06 -11.51 9.67
C VAL A 13 -3.03 -11.81 10.72
N ASP A 14 -1.74 -11.54 10.41
CA ASP A 14 -0.66 -11.67 11.38
C ASP A 14 -0.89 -10.72 12.57
N PRO A 15 -0.66 -11.16 13.82
CA PRO A 15 -0.83 -10.31 15.01
C PRO A 15 0.03 -9.04 15.03
N GLY A 16 1.16 -9.03 14.31
CA GLY A 16 2.04 -7.86 14.16
C GLY A 16 1.59 -6.89 13.07
N ALA A 17 0.54 -7.20 12.30
CA ALA A 17 -0.02 -6.29 11.31
C ALA A 17 -1.01 -5.32 11.95
N PHE A 18 -1.17 -4.15 11.37
CA PHE A 18 -2.24 -3.23 11.71
C PHE A 18 -3.26 -3.13 10.57
N VAL A 19 -4.50 -3.45 10.86
CA VAL A 19 -5.64 -3.25 9.96
C VAL A 19 -6.59 -2.23 10.58
N HIS A 20 -6.82 -1.12 9.88
CA HIS A 20 -7.71 -0.07 10.39
C HIS A 20 -9.13 -0.59 10.61
N PRO A 21 -9.84 -0.19 11.68
CA PRO A 21 -11.20 -0.67 11.98
C PRO A 21 -12.21 -0.52 10.84
N SER A 22 -12.06 0.50 9.98
CA SER A 22 -12.94 0.72 8.81
C SER A 22 -12.53 -0.02 7.54
N ALA A 23 -11.41 -0.76 7.55
CA ALA A 23 -11.05 -1.61 6.42
C ALA A 23 -11.90 -2.88 6.38
N VAL A 24 -12.14 -3.41 5.18
CA VAL A 24 -12.95 -4.60 4.93
C VAL A 24 -12.10 -5.69 4.26
N LEU A 25 -12.05 -6.87 4.86
CA LEU A 25 -11.38 -8.06 4.34
C LEU A 25 -12.42 -9.17 4.13
N ILE A 26 -12.48 -9.78 2.95
CA ILE A 26 -13.46 -10.82 2.61
C ILE A 26 -12.75 -12.03 2.01
N GLY A 27 -13.01 -13.22 2.52
CA GLY A 27 -12.58 -14.49 1.93
C GLY A 27 -11.08 -14.76 2.05
N ASP A 28 -10.46 -15.24 0.99
CA ASP A 28 -9.05 -15.69 0.94
C ASP A 28 -8.06 -14.50 0.89
N VAL A 29 -7.90 -13.83 2.03
CA VAL A 29 -7.00 -12.69 2.23
C VAL A 29 -5.95 -13.05 3.26
N TRP A 30 -4.67 -12.86 2.94
CA TRP A 30 -3.53 -13.12 3.80
C TRP A 30 -2.75 -11.84 4.04
N ILE A 31 -2.62 -11.42 5.31
CA ILE A 31 -1.90 -10.22 5.73
C ILE A 31 -0.71 -10.63 6.60
N GLY A 32 0.50 -10.39 6.09
CA GLY A 32 1.76 -10.74 6.73
C GLY A 32 2.17 -9.79 7.87
N PRO A 33 3.28 -10.11 8.56
CA PRO A 33 3.75 -9.34 9.71
C PRO A 33 4.18 -7.92 9.34
N GLY A 34 3.90 -6.98 10.24
CA GLY A 34 4.28 -5.57 10.08
C GLY A 34 3.59 -4.84 8.93
N VAL A 35 2.55 -5.44 8.33
CA VAL A 35 1.74 -4.82 7.28
C VAL A 35 0.84 -3.73 7.87
N TYR A 36 0.68 -2.63 7.13
CA TYR A 36 -0.29 -1.59 7.41
C TYR A 36 -1.43 -1.62 6.39
N ILE A 37 -2.68 -1.75 6.85
CA ILE A 37 -3.89 -1.58 6.03
C ILE A 37 -4.65 -0.35 6.51
N GLY A 38 -4.78 0.63 5.62
CA GLY A 38 -5.36 1.95 5.91
C GLY A 38 -6.88 1.98 5.98
N PRO A 39 -7.44 3.15 6.39
CA PRO A 39 -8.88 3.37 6.46
C PRO A 39 -9.59 3.10 5.13
N CYS A 40 -10.77 2.46 5.21
CA CYS A 40 -11.64 2.19 4.07
C CYS A 40 -10.98 1.38 2.92
N ALA A 41 -9.84 0.73 3.16
CA ALA A 41 -9.29 -0.22 2.19
C ALA A 41 -10.22 -1.45 2.09
N SER A 42 -10.43 -1.93 0.86
CA SER A 42 -11.30 -3.07 0.55
C SER A 42 -10.49 -4.17 -0.13
N LEU A 43 -10.30 -5.30 0.55
CA LEU A 43 -9.56 -6.46 0.06
C LEU A 43 -10.54 -7.63 -0.06
N ARG A 44 -10.93 -7.98 -1.29
CA ARG A 44 -11.90 -9.05 -1.56
C ARG A 44 -11.25 -10.25 -2.22
N GLY A 45 -10.94 -11.26 -1.41
CA GLY A 45 -10.47 -12.59 -1.85
C GLY A 45 -11.61 -13.58 -2.06
N ASP A 46 -12.72 -13.12 -2.65
CA ASP A 46 -13.92 -13.92 -2.93
C ASP A 46 -13.89 -14.57 -4.32
N PHE A 47 -13.02 -14.12 -5.23
CA PHE A 47 -12.78 -14.73 -6.53
C PHE A 47 -11.36 -15.28 -6.68
N GLY A 48 -10.36 -14.56 -6.21
CA GLY A 48 -8.95 -14.93 -6.23
C GLY A 48 -8.28 -14.55 -4.92
N ARG A 49 -7.20 -15.24 -4.57
CA ARG A 49 -6.45 -14.97 -3.35
C ARG A 49 -5.81 -13.59 -3.37
N ILE A 50 -5.76 -12.95 -2.20
CA ILE A 50 -5.00 -11.73 -1.96
C ILE A 50 -3.92 -12.02 -0.93
N VAL A 51 -2.67 -11.70 -1.26
CA VAL A 51 -1.51 -11.87 -0.37
C VAL A 51 -0.80 -10.54 -0.20
N ILE A 52 -0.70 -10.07 1.03
CA ILE A 52 0.07 -8.88 1.39
C ILE A 52 1.21 -9.32 2.28
N GLU A 53 2.42 -9.30 1.72
CA GLU A 53 3.62 -9.80 2.38
C GLU A 53 4.20 -8.83 3.42
N ALA A 54 5.17 -9.33 4.19
CA ALA A 54 5.77 -8.64 5.32
C ALA A 54 6.18 -7.18 5.03
N GLY A 55 5.87 -6.27 5.94
CA GLY A 55 6.27 -4.86 5.88
C GLY A 55 5.64 -4.04 4.76
N ALA A 56 4.78 -4.62 3.94
CA ALA A 56 4.04 -3.89 2.91
C ALA A 56 2.99 -2.96 3.51
N ASN A 57 2.49 -2.00 2.72
CA ASN A 57 1.37 -1.17 3.12
C ASN A 57 0.35 -1.01 1.99
N VAL A 58 -0.92 -1.04 2.37
CA VAL A 58 -2.09 -0.74 1.53
C VAL A 58 -2.79 0.45 2.16
N GLN A 59 -2.74 1.59 1.50
CA GLN A 59 -3.19 2.84 2.09
C GLN A 59 -4.70 3.04 1.96
N ASP A 60 -5.17 4.20 2.39
CA ASP A 60 -6.60 4.48 2.50
C ASP A 60 -7.32 4.30 1.17
N THR A 61 -8.53 3.79 1.22
CA THR A 61 -9.46 3.64 0.08
C THR A 61 -8.95 2.79 -1.09
N CYS A 62 -7.85 2.04 -0.92
CA CYS A 62 -7.40 1.09 -1.92
C CYS A 62 -8.43 -0.03 -2.13
N VAL A 63 -8.52 -0.53 -3.37
CA VAL A 63 -9.35 -1.68 -3.73
C VAL A 63 -8.46 -2.77 -4.31
N LEU A 64 -8.47 -3.95 -3.68
CA LEU A 64 -7.75 -5.13 -4.15
C LEU A 64 -8.76 -6.25 -4.42
N HIS A 65 -8.67 -6.83 -5.61
CA HIS A 65 -9.52 -7.93 -6.06
C HIS A 65 -8.74 -8.78 -7.08
N GLY A 66 -9.30 -9.89 -7.53
CA GLY A 66 -8.65 -10.76 -8.50
C GLY A 66 -9.61 -11.74 -9.13
N PHE A 67 -9.07 -12.68 -9.90
CA PHE A 67 -9.79 -13.76 -10.55
C PHE A 67 -9.36 -15.12 -10.04
N PRO A 68 -10.16 -16.18 -10.23
CA PRO A 68 -9.72 -17.55 -10.03
C PRO A 68 -8.45 -17.85 -10.84
N GLY A 69 -7.39 -18.27 -10.14
CA GLY A 69 -6.08 -18.56 -10.76
C GLY A 69 -5.19 -17.35 -11.04
N ALA A 70 -5.62 -16.15 -10.67
CA ALA A 70 -4.82 -14.92 -10.76
C ALA A 70 -4.83 -14.19 -9.41
N ASP A 71 -3.88 -14.55 -8.55
CA ASP A 71 -3.74 -13.94 -7.22
C ASP A 71 -3.34 -12.48 -7.33
N THR A 72 -3.84 -11.64 -6.41
CA THR A 72 -3.32 -10.28 -6.24
C THR A 72 -2.29 -10.31 -5.13
N VAL A 73 -1.02 -10.10 -5.50
CA VAL A 73 0.12 -10.21 -4.58
C VAL A 73 0.80 -8.86 -4.43
N VAL A 74 0.97 -8.42 -3.20
CA VAL A 74 1.87 -7.32 -2.81
C VAL A 74 3.02 -7.93 -2.03
N ASP A 75 4.18 -8.04 -2.66
CA ASP A 75 5.37 -8.66 -2.10
C ASP A 75 6.01 -7.78 -0.99
N ILE A 76 7.00 -8.32 -0.31
CA ILE A 76 7.69 -7.69 0.84
C ILE A 76 8.00 -6.22 0.55
N ASP A 77 7.72 -5.34 1.51
CA ASP A 77 7.96 -3.90 1.42
C ASP A 77 7.23 -3.21 0.25
N GLY A 78 6.23 -3.84 -0.36
CA GLY A 78 5.38 -3.24 -1.37
C GLY A 78 4.60 -2.05 -0.81
N HIS A 79 4.42 -0.99 -1.62
CA HIS A 79 3.85 0.27 -1.16
C HIS A 79 2.70 0.68 -2.08
N ILE A 80 1.47 0.54 -1.59
CA ILE A 80 0.25 0.82 -2.37
C ILE A 80 -0.36 2.13 -1.89
N GLY A 81 -0.22 3.16 -2.72
CA GLY A 81 -0.67 4.53 -2.44
C GLY A 81 -2.19 4.67 -2.42
N HIS A 82 -2.66 5.67 -1.68
CA HIS A 82 -4.08 5.96 -1.45
C HIS A 82 -4.92 5.85 -2.72
N GLY A 83 -6.06 5.18 -2.65
CA GLY A 83 -7.02 5.06 -3.73
C GLY A 83 -6.60 4.18 -4.91
N ALA A 84 -5.45 3.51 -4.85
CA ALA A 84 -5.03 2.62 -5.93
C ALA A 84 -5.96 1.41 -6.06
N VAL A 85 -6.10 0.91 -7.30
CA VAL A 85 -6.88 -0.29 -7.62
C VAL A 85 -5.93 -1.35 -8.17
N LEU A 86 -5.90 -2.52 -7.54
CA LEU A 86 -5.12 -3.68 -7.95
C LEU A 86 -6.07 -4.83 -8.27
N HIS A 87 -5.91 -5.43 -9.44
CA HIS A 87 -6.77 -6.51 -9.87
C HIS A 87 -5.94 -7.62 -10.53
N GLY A 88 -5.87 -8.81 -9.90
CA GLY A 88 -5.19 -10.00 -10.43
C GLY A 88 -3.74 -9.76 -10.83
N CYS A 89 -2.97 -8.99 -10.06
CA CYS A 89 -1.63 -8.53 -10.43
C CYS A 89 -0.58 -8.79 -9.35
N VAL A 90 0.68 -8.69 -9.72
CA VAL A 90 1.81 -8.89 -8.81
C VAL A 90 2.62 -7.60 -8.69
N VAL A 91 2.76 -7.11 -7.46
CA VAL A 91 3.59 -5.96 -7.10
C VAL A 91 4.82 -6.50 -6.37
N ARG A 92 5.98 -6.53 -7.04
CA ARG A 92 7.21 -7.15 -6.52
C ARG A 92 7.84 -6.36 -5.38
N ARG A 93 8.79 -7.01 -4.70
CA ARG A 93 9.51 -6.48 -3.53
C ARG A 93 9.90 -5.02 -3.70
N GLY A 94 9.61 -4.23 -2.68
CA GLY A 94 10.06 -2.85 -2.59
C GLY A 94 9.53 -1.92 -3.69
N SER A 95 8.57 -2.34 -4.52
CA SER A 95 7.98 -1.47 -5.54
C SER A 95 6.88 -0.57 -4.97
N MET A 96 6.47 0.42 -5.73
CA MET A 96 5.45 1.38 -5.34
C MET A 96 4.40 1.54 -6.43
N VAL A 97 3.16 1.43 -6.05
CA VAL A 97 2.00 1.84 -6.86
C VAL A 97 1.52 3.19 -6.32
N GLY A 98 1.58 4.23 -7.15
CA GLY A 98 1.22 5.59 -6.76
C GLY A 98 -0.28 5.77 -6.52
N MET A 99 -0.63 6.88 -5.88
CA MET A 99 -2.02 7.23 -5.54
C MET A 99 -2.92 7.19 -6.77
N ASN A 100 -4.12 6.60 -6.64
CA ASN A 100 -5.13 6.47 -7.69
C ASN A 100 -4.65 5.76 -8.97
N ALA A 101 -3.52 5.04 -8.93
CA ALA A 101 -3.10 4.22 -10.06
C ALA A 101 -3.96 2.95 -10.14
N VAL A 102 -4.14 2.43 -11.36
CA VAL A 102 -4.87 1.19 -11.63
C VAL A 102 -3.92 0.18 -12.23
N VAL A 103 -3.84 -1.02 -11.64
CA VAL A 103 -3.01 -2.12 -12.12
C VAL A 103 -3.92 -3.31 -12.43
N MET A 104 -3.97 -3.69 -13.71
CA MET A 104 -4.88 -4.71 -14.21
C MET A 104 -4.29 -6.11 -14.18
N ASP A 105 -5.14 -7.08 -14.53
CA ASP A 105 -4.89 -8.51 -14.46
C ASP A 105 -3.58 -8.93 -15.12
N GLU A 106 -2.90 -9.90 -14.49
CA GLU A 106 -1.65 -10.48 -14.96
C GLU A 106 -0.50 -9.46 -15.14
N ALA A 107 -0.73 -8.19 -14.78
CA ALA A 107 0.36 -7.21 -14.78
C ALA A 107 1.35 -7.52 -13.66
N GLU A 108 2.62 -7.22 -13.90
CA GLU A 108 3.68 -7.39 -12.92
C GLU A 108 4.48 -6.10 -12.80
N ILE A 109 4.53 -5.55 -11.58
CA ILE A 109 5.36 -4.39 -11.27
C ILE A 109 6.67 -4.91 -10.73
N GLY A 110 7.75 -4.73 -11.51
CA GLY A 110 9.07 -5.23 -11.18
C GLY A 110 9.64 -4.68 -9.88
N GLU A 111 10.61 -5.39 -9.32
CA GLU A 111 11.24 -5.04 -8.05
C GLU A 111 11.72 -3.59 -8.02
N GLN A 112 11.43 -2.86 -6.94
CA GLN A 112 11.80 -1.45 -6.76
C GLN A 112 11.32 -0.51 -7.88
N ALA A 113 10.39 -0.92 -8.74
CA ALA A 113 9.79 -0.03 -9.72
C ALA A 113 8.77 0.91 -9.06
N ILE A 114 8.55 2.05 -9.70
CA ILE A 114 7.55 3.04 -9.27
C ILE A 114 6.53 3.24 -10.40
N VAL A 115 5.28 2.97 -10.09
CA VAL A 115 4.13 3.38 -10.89
C VAL A 115 3.70 4.77 -10.40
N ALA A 116 3.69 5.75 -11.28
CA ALA A 116 3.31 7.12 -10.92
C ALA A 116 1.82 7.20 -10.53
N ALA A 117 1.47 8.24 -9.76
CA ALA A 117 0.08 8.49 -9.41
C ALA A 117 -0.81 8.60 -10.66
N SER A 118 -2.03 8.07 -10.59
CA SER A 118 -3.04 8.05 -11.65
C SER A 118 -2.61 7.34 -12.94
N ALA A 119 -1.55 6.52 -12.92
CA ALA A 119 -1.17 5.72 -14.08
C ALA A 119 -2.11 4.53 -14.25
N PHE A 120 -2.32 4.11 -15.51
CA PHE A 120 -3.08 2.92 -15.86
C PHE A 120 -2.16 1.83 -16.43
N ILE A 121 -1.93 0.78 -15.67
CA ILE A 121 -1.14 -0.38 -16.08
C ILE A 121 -2.08 -1.43 -16.65
N ARG A 122 -1.99 -1.62 -17.96
CA ARG A 122 -2.86 -2.56 -18.69
C ARG A 122 -2.56 -4.01 -18.32
N ALA A 123 -3.55 -4.86 -18.53
CA ALA A 123 -3.43 -6.29 -18.30
C ALA A 123 -2.21 -6.89 -19.02
N GLY A 124 -1.53 -7.83 -18.35
CA GLY A 124 -0.35 -8.53 -18.84
C GLY A 124 0.93 -7.70 -18.96
N MET A 125 0.90 -6.41 -18.65
CA MET A 125 2.10 -5.56 -18.72
C MET A 125 3.15 -5.99 -17.70
N LYS A 126 4.38 -6.26 -18.16
CA LYS A 126 5.53 -6.52 -17.31
C LYS A 126 6.38 -5.24 -17.20
N VAL A 127 6.29 -4.58 -16.06
CA VAL A 127 7.11 -3.39 -15.76
C VAL A 127 8.50 -3.83 -15.33
N PRO A 128 9.58 -3.38 -15.99
CA PRO A 128 10.93 -3.76 -15.60
C PRO A 128 11.28 -3.29 -14.18
N PRO A 129 12.16 -4.02 -13.46
CA PRO A 129 12.66 -3.57 -12.17
C PRO A 129 13.30 -2.17 -12.25
N ARG A 130 13.23 -1.43 -11.14
CA ARG A 130 13.92 -0.14 -10.96
C ARG A 130 13.58 0.90 -12.04
N THR A 131 12.36 0.87 -12.56
CA THR A 131 11.88 1.84 -13.58
C THR A 131 10.73 2.68 -13.07
N LEU A 132 10.58 3.87 -13.64
CA LEU A 132 9.40 4.72 -13.51
C LEU A 132 8.43 4.44 -14.66
N VAL A 133 7.19 4.13 -14.32
CA VAL A 133 6.07 4.02 -15.28
C VAL A 133 5.07 5.13 -15.00
N ALA A 134 4.58 5.79 -16.05
CA ALA A 134 3.59 6.86 -15.91
C ALA A 134 2.63 6.92 -17.11
N GLY A 135 1.48 7.56 -16.90
CA GLY A 135 0.51 7.89 -17.95
C GLY A 135 -0.65 6.91 -18.08
N VAL A 136 -1.57 7.25 -19.00
CA VAL A 136 -2.77 6.48 -19.36
C VAL A 136 -2.82 6.36 -20.90
N PRO A 137 -2.48 5.20 -21.46
CA PRO A 137 -1.93 4.01 -20.81
C PRO A 137 -0.51 4.23 -20.29
N GLY A 138 -0.14 3.47 -19.24
CA GLY A 138 1.16 3.53 -18.62
C GLY A 138 2.29 3.11 -19.57
N LYS A 139 3.39 3.88 -19.56
CA LYS A 139 4.60 3.58 -20.32
C LYS A 139 5.81 3.70 -19.43
N VAL A 140 6.82 2.87 -19.65
CA VAL A 140 8.13 3.03 -19.00
C VAL A 140 8.73 4.37 -19.47
N VAL A 141 9.02 5.24 -18.51
CA VAL A 141 9.56 6.58 -18.77
C VAL A 141 11.08 6.58 -18.72
N ARG A 142 11.66 5.93 -17.70
CA ARG A 142 13.10 5.86 -17.46
C ARG A 142 13.44 4.91 -16.33
N GLU A 143 14.72 4.65 -16.15
CA GLU A 143 15.24 4.02 -14.94
C GLU A 143 15.17 4.99 -13.75
N LEU A 144 15.11 4.41 -12.55
CA LEU A 144 15.14 5.14 -11.28
C LEU A 144 16.60 5.29 -10.82
N SER A 145 16.91 6.44 -10.24
CA SER A 145 18.16 6.67 -9.52
C SER A 145 18.16 5.97 -8.15
N GLU A 146 19.33 5.65 -7.60
CA GLU A 146 19.51 5.13 -6.24
C GLU A 146 18.84 6.01 -5.19
N ARG A 147 18.83 7.32 -5.41
CA ARG A 147 18.19 8.30 -4.53
C ARG A 147 16.67 8.14 -4.50
N GLU A 148 16.03 7.87 -5.63
CA GLU A 148 14.58 7.66 -5.71
C GLU A 148 14.18 6.33 -5.07
N ILE A 149 14.99 5.29 -5.26
CA ILE A 149 14.80 4.00 -4.60
C ILE A 149 14.95 4.13 -3.08
N ALA A 150 15.97 4.83 -2.62
CA ALA A 150 16.17 5.10 -1.20
C ALA A 150 15.01 5.93 -0.62
N TRP A 151 14.56 6.98 -1.30
CA TRP A 151 13.43 7.80 -0.90
C TRP A 151 12.14 6.96 -0.76
N LYS A 152 11.88 6.06 -1.73
CA LYS A 152 10.72 5.15 -1.65
C LYS A 152 10.84 4.21 -0.44
N ARG A 153 12.01 3.61 -0.22
CA ARG A 153 12.26 2.75 0.93
C ARG A 153 11.98 3.47 2.24
N ASP A 154 12.48 4.69 2.39
CA ASP A 154 12.27 5.51 3.59
C ASP A 154 10.76 5.80 3.79
N GLY A 155 10.01 6.05 2.71
CA GLY A 155 8.55 6.17 2.75
C GLY A 155 7.86 4.90 3.26
N THR A 156 8.35 3.72 2.91
CA THR A 156 7.82 2.44 3.43
C THR A 156 8.11 2.28 4.92
N LEU A 157 9.30 2.62 5.38
CA LEU A 157 9.67 2.58 6.80
C LEU A 157 8.76 3.46 7.67
N VAL A 158 8.25 4.59 7.15
CA VAL A 158 7.24 5.41 7.86
C VAL A 158 5.98 4.61 8.15
N TYR A 159 5.48 3.85 7.17
CA TYR A 159 4.28 3.03 7.36
C TYR A 159 4.54 1.85 8.30
N GLN A 160 5.71 1.25 8.26
CA GLN A 160 6.09 0.21 9.23
C GLN A 160 6.16 0.77 10.66
N ALA A 161 6.74 1.95 10.84
CA ALA A 161 6.71 2.65 12.13
C ALA A 161 5.27 3.04 12.55
N LEU A 162 4.40 3.37 11.58
CA LEU A 162 3.01 3.70 11.83
C LEU A 162 2.22 2.52 12.41
N VAL A 163 2.53 1.28 12.02
CA VAL A 163 1.92 0.07 12.61
C VAL A 163 2.05 0.09 14.13
N GLY A 164 3.27 0.24 14.65
CA GLY A 164 3.52 0.31 16.11
C GLY A 164 2.82 1.49 16.78
N ARG A 165 2.80 2.65 16.13
CA ARG A 165 2.09 3.84 16.64
C ARG A 165 0.58 3.63 16.71
N CYS A 166 -0.01 2.98 15.71
CA CYS A 166 -1.43 2.66 15.69
C CYS A 166 -1.79 1.68 16.82
N HIS A 167 -1.02 0.62 17.00
CA HIS A 167 -1.23 -0.30 18.10
C HIS A 167 -1.15 0.40 19.47
N ALA A 168 -0.19 1.30 19.64
CA ALA A 168 0.04 1.97 20.90
C ALA A 168 -1.01 3.06 21.23
N SER A 169 -1.48 3.82 20.22
CA SER A 169 -2.16 5.09 20.51
C SER A 169 -3.42 5.39 19.70
N LEU A 170 -3.72 4.64 18.62
CA LEU A 170 -4.95 4.90 17.86
C LEU A 170 -6.18 4.53 18.69
N ARG A 171 -7.08 5.49 18.89
CA ARG A 171 -8.33 5.32 19.63
C ARG A 171 -9.43 6.12 18.95
N GLU A 172 -10.62 5.59 18.93
CA GLU A 172 -11.81 6.35 18.60
C GLU A 172 -12.12 7.33 19.73
N VAL A 173 -12.32 8.59 19.39
CA VAL A 173 -12.57 9.68 20.36
C VAL A 173 -13.62 10.64 19.82
N ALA A 174 -14.33 11.32 20.72
CA ALA A 174 -15.15 12.46 20.34
C ALA A 174 -14.24 13.61 19.87
N PRO A 175 -14.64 14.36 18.82
CA PRO A 175 -13.89 15.53 18.37
C PRO A 175 -13.92 16.63 19.44
N ARG A 176 -12.84 17.38 19.55
CA ARG A 176 -12.82 18.56 20.42
C ARG A 176 -13.68 19.67 19.84
N ALA A 177 -14.50 20.30 20.68
CA ALA A 177 -15.36 21.41 20.29
C ALA A 177 -14.61 22.76 20.21
N ALA A 178 -13.51 22.91 20.96
CA ALA A 178 -12.75 24.16 21.04
C ALA A 178 -11.64 24.23 19.99
N ASP A 179 -11.40 25.44 19.48
CA ASP A 179 -10.26 25.73 18.61
C ASP A 179 -8.97 25.80 19.45
N ASP A 180 -8.16 24.75 19.38
CA ASP A 180 -6.84 24.67 20.00
C ASP A 180 -5.76 24.64 18.92
N ARG A 181 -5.49 25.79 18.30
CA ARG A 181 -4.46 25.93 17.25
C ARG A 181 -3.03 25.83 17.80
N ALA A 182 -2.86 26.01 19.11
CA ALA A 182 -1.56 25.89 19.78
C ALA A 182 -1.16 24.44 20.08
N ARG A 183 -2.03 23.45 19.82
CA ARG A 183 -1.73 22.04 20.06
C ARG A 183 -0.49 21.56 19.29
N LYS A 184 0.18 20.53 19.84
CA LYS A 184 1.32 19.87 19.19
C LYS A 184 1.02 19.52 17.72
N ARG A 185 1.96 19.85 16.86
CA ARG A 185 2.00 19.36 15.46
C ARG A 185 3.08 18.29 15.37
N LEU A 186 2.84 17.28 14.55
CA LEU A 186 3.87 16.28 14.26
C LEU A 186 4.96 16.90 13.38
N THR A 187 6.20 16.59 13.71
CA THR A 187 7.40 16.93 12.93
C THR A 187 8.00 15.68 12.30
N ALA A 188 8.95 15.83 11.39
CA ALA A 188 9.68 14.69 10.83
C ALA A 188 10.40 13.88 11.92
N ASP A 189 10.93 14.55 12.96
CA ASP A 189 11.60 13.89 14.07
C ASP A 189 10.63 13.04 14.91
N ASP A 190 9.37 13.49 15.09
CA ASP A 190 8.33 12.71 15.77
C ASP A 190 7.99 11.42 15.00
N LEU A 191 8.24 11.36 13.71
CA LEU A 191 8.00 10.18 12.87
C LEU A 191 9.19 9.20 12.88
N GLY A 192 10.35 9.61 13.42
CA GLY A 192 11.53 8.76 13.55
C GLY A 192 12.23 8.40 12.24
N THR A 193 11.87 9.04 11.12
CA THR A 193 12.28 8.58 9.79
C THR A 193 12.97 9.63 8.96
N GLY A 194 12.92 10.93 9.34
CA GLY A 194 13.51 12.02 8.58
C GLY A 194 13.00 12.17 7.15
N VAL A 195 11.91 11.49 6.79
CA VAL A 195 11.35 11.50 5.43
C VAL A 195 10.93 12.91 5.03
N LYS A 196 11.42 13.35 3.89
CA LYS A 196 11.11 14.64 3.29
C LYS A 196 10.42 14.42 1.95
N PRO A 197 9.58 15.37 1.49
CA PRO A 197 9.05 15.31 0.13
C PRO A 197 10.18 15.19 -0.89
N LEU A 198 10.00 14.40 -1.96
CA LEU A 198 11.03 14.15 -2.97
C LEU A 198 11.61 15.45 -3.55
N LEU A 199 10.78 16.49 -3.74
CA LEU A 199 11.23 17.81 -4.20
C LEU A 199 12.17 18.49 -3.21
N ALA A 200 12.00 18.32 -1.90
CA ALA A 200 12.89 18.88 -0.89
C ALA A 200 14.27 18.22 -0.88
N THR A 201 14.40 17.04 -1.49
CA THR A 201 15.67 16.33 -1.63
C THR A 201 16.46 16.73 -2.89
N LYS A 202 15.92 17.60 -3.75
CA LYS A 202 16.57 18.04 -5.01
C LYS A 202 17.48 19.27 -4.84
N ARG A 203 17.62 19.81 -3.62
CA ARG A 203 18.53 20.93 -3.29
C ARG A 203 19.80 20.42 -2.64
#